data_f7447734c2482aa3d9b66dd694504932
#
_entry.id   f7447734c2482aa3d9b66dd694504932
#
_cell.length_a   1.000
_cell.length_b   1.000
_cell.length_c   1.000
_cell.angle_alpha   90.00
_cell.angle_beta   90.00
_cell.angle_gamma   90.00
#
_symmetry.space_group_name_H-M   'P 1'
#
loop_
_entity.id
_entity.type
_entity.pdbx_description
1 polymer ?
#
loop_
_entity_poly.entity_id
_entity_poly.type
_entity_poly.pdbx_seq_one_letter_code
_entity_poly.pdbx_strand_id
1 'polypeptide(L)'
;MPRKTTSFADLLFQAPWWVSVITSAITYLLIGHLLPSIGTDNQLINMVFKALAVPAPYFAIFILLIAPFSFFNARRKAKQLDAQKSIETIRQLHWRNFEELVAEAFRRQGYRVTEGGFGADGGIDLELRKGDERVIVQCKQWKAQKVGVSVVREMFGVLTASNAAKVVVICSGKFTQQAIDFASDKPIVLIDGGELLSLIHDVQAEPKVEEIKKTACPRCGSDLVERQAKRGAHAGNTFLGCSAFPKCRYTE
;
A
#
# COMPACT_ATOMS: atom_id res chain seq x y z
N MET A 1 -20.88 -3.59 22.52
CA MET A 1 -19.72 -2.70 22.34
C MET A 1 -20.02 -1.79 21.15
N PRO A 2 -19.85 -0.46 21.23
CA PRO A 2 -20.22 0.43 20.13
C PRO A 2 -19.31 0.15 18.94
N ARG A 3 -19.89 -0.24 17.81
CA ARG A 3 -19.24 -0.28 16.50
C ARG A 3 -18.69 1.12 16.21
N LYS A 4 -17.38 1.27 16.05
CA LYS A 4 -16.83 2.49 15.48
C LYS A 4 -17.42 2.62 14.07
N THR A 5 -18.28 3.59 13.89
CA THR A 5 -18.73 4.00 12.56
C THR A 5 -17.53 4.60 11.86
N THR A 6 -16.99 3.90 10.85
CA THR A 6 -15.99 4.47 9.97
C THR A 6 -16.58 5.72 9.35
N SER A 7 -15.98 6.88 9.60
CA SER A 7 -16.41 8.14 9.00
C SER A 7 -16.30 8.05 7.48
N PHE A 8 -17.22 8.73 6.78
CA PHE A 8 -17.14 8.86 5.31
C PHE A 8 -15.78 9.41 4.87
N ALA A 9 -15.20 10.33 5.65
CA ALA A 9 -13.86 10.83 5.41
C ALA A 9 -12.79 9.73 5.52
N ASP A 10 -12.87 8.84 6.52
CA ASP A 10 -11.92 7.72 6.69
C ASP A 10 -11.94 6.77 5.49
N LEU A 11 -13.14 6.53 4.93
CA LEU A 11 -13.30 5.72 3.72
C LEU A 11 -12.63 6.39 2.50
N LEU A 12 -12.78 7.70 2.34
CA LEU A 12 -12.15 8.44 1.24
C LEU A 12 -10.62 8.51 1.39
N PHE A 13 -10.09 8.62 2.62
CA PHE A 13 -8.65 8.61 2.86
C PHE A 13 -8.00 7.24 2.58
N GLN A 14 -8.74 6.14 2.79
CA GLN A 14 -8.28 4.79 2.51
C GLN A 14 -8.50 4.37 1.05
N ALA A 15 -9.44 5.02 0.36
CA ALA A 15 -9.75 4.75 -1.05
C ALA A 15 -8.67 5.32 -1.99
N PRO A 16 -8.52 4.79 -3.20
CA PRO A 16 -7.70 5.37 -4.25
C PRO A 16 -8.11 6.82 -4.55
N TRP A 17 -7.15 7.68 -4.86
CA TRP A 17 -7.37 9.12 -5.08
C TRP A 17 -8.48 9.47 -6.09
N TRP A 18 -8.65 8.63 -7.12
CA TRP A 18 -9.67 8.83 -8.15
C TRP A 18 -11.11 8.69 -7.61
N VAL A 19 -11.28 7.95 -6.49
CA VAL A 19 -12.59 7.83 -5.82
C VAL A 19 -13.04 9.19 -5.30
N SER A 20 -12.13 9.95 -4.68
CA SER A 20 -12.45 11.32 -4.22
C SER A 20 -12.81 12.25 -5.37
N VAL A 21 -12.15 12.11 -6.54
CA VAL A 21 -12.47 12.89 -7.74
C VAL A 21 -13.87 12.55 -8.25
N ILE A 22 -14.19 11.27 -8.39
CA ILE A 22 -15.51 10.82 -8.85
C ILE A 22 -16.60 11.25 -7.86
N THR A 23 -16.37 11.04 -6.56
CA THR A 23 -17.32 11.42 -5.51
C THR A 23 -17.58 12.94 -5.51
N SER A 24 -16.53 13.74 -5.70
CA SER A 24 -16.64 15.18 -5.84
C SER A 24 -17.51 15.58 -7.04
N ALA A 25 -17.25 14.97 -8.21
CA ALA A 25 -18.03 15.24 -9.42
C ALA A 25 -19.51 14.84 -9.25
N ILE A 26 -19.77 13.66 -8.68
CA ILE A 26 -21.13 13.18 -8.40
C ILE A 26 -21.84 14.13 -7.43
N THR A 27 -21.18 14.55 -6.35
CA THR A 27 -21.75 15.46 -5.36
C THR A 27 -22.12 16.81 -6.01
N TYR A 28 -21.23 17.35 -6.86
CA TYR A 28 -21.50 18.58 -7.59
C TYR A 28 -22.69 18.45 -8.53
N LEU A 29 -22.75 17.39 -9.34
CA LEU A 29 -23.84 17.16 -10.30
C LEU A 29 -25.18 16.91 -9.60
N LEU A 30 -25.20 16.10 -8.54
CA LEU A 30 -26.42 15.78 -7.81
C LEU A 30 -26.98 17.01 -7.09
N ILE A 31 -26.16 17.67 -6.26
CA ILE A 31 -26.63 18.75 -5.40
C ILE A 31 -26.74 20.06 -6.21
N GLY A 32 -25.78 20.31 -7.12
CA GLY A 32 -25.74 21.59 -7.87
C GLY A 32 -26.71 21.66 -9.02
N HIS A 33 -26.98 20.52 -9.68
CA HIS A 33 -27.77 20.52 -10.92
C HIS A 33 -29.01 19.64 -10.86
N LEU A 34 -28.89 18.40 -10.38
CA LEU A 34 -30.01 17.43 -10.44
C LEU A 34 -31.10 17.79 -9.43
N LEU A 35 -30.77 18.02 -8.17
CA LEU A 35 -31.75 18.38 -7.15
C LEU A 35 -32.58 19.62 -7.51
N PRO A 36 -31.98 20.74 -7.96
CA PRO A 36 -32.75 21.93 -8.34
C PRO A 36 -33.62 21.74 -9.56
N SER A 37 -33.31 20.75 -10.45
CA SER A 37 -34.09 20.46 -11.65
C SER A 37 -35.30 19.56 -11.38
N ILE A 38 -35.34 18.90 -10.22
CA ILE A 38 -36.50 18.09 -9.81
C ILE A 38 -37.62 19.07 -9.37
N GLY A 39 -38.53 19.34 -10.28
CA GLY A 39 -39.73 20.10 -9.98
C GLY A 39 -40.67 19.31 -9.06
N THR A 40 -41.06 19.86 -7.94
CA THR A 40 -42.09 19.30 -7.07
C THR A 40 -43.25 20.29 -6.93
N ASP A 41 -44.45 19.78 -6.66
CA ASP A 41 -45.62 20.65 -6.44
C ASP A 41 -45.51 21.49 -5.15
N ASN A 42 -44.53 21.14 -4.29
CA ASN A 42 -44.32 21.83 -3.04
C ASN A 42 -43.28 22.94 -3.18
N GLN A 43 -43.73 24.18 -3.09
CA GLN A 43 -42.89 25.39 -3.23
C GLN A 43 -41.75 25.45 -2.20
N LEU A 44 -41.99 24.99 -0.97
CA LEU A 44 -40.97 24.99 0.09
C LEU A 44 -39.82 24.02 -0.26
N ILE A 45 -40.14 22.83 -0.79
CA ILE A 45 -39.14 21.85 -1.21
C ILE A 45 -38.27 22.41 -2.36
N ASN A 46 -38.91 23.04 -3.34
CA ASN A 46 -38.19 23.69 -4.45
C ASN A 46 -37.24 24.80 -3.97
N MET A 47 -37.65 25.58 -2.96
CA MET A 47 -36.81 26.61 -2.37
C MET A 47 -35.59 26.00 -1.65
N VAL A 48 -35.78 24.90 -0.88
CA VAL A 48 -34.69 24.17 -0.23
C VAL A 48 -33.72 23.59 -1.24
N PHE A 49 -34.19 22.95 -2.31
CA PHE A 49 -33.32 22.39 -3.35
C PHE A 49 -32.47 23.44 -4.04
N LYS A 50 -33.04 24.61 -4.36
CA LYS A 50 -32.30 25.74 -4.92
C LYS A 50 -31.29 26.32 -3.93
N ALA A 51 -31.64 26.40 -2.64
CA ALA A 51 -30.74 26.90 -1.60
C ALA A 51 -29.55 25.94 -1.39
N LEU A 52 -29.73 24.63 -1.48
CA LEU A 52 -28.68 23.63 -1.40
C LEU A 52 -27.71 23.64 -2.59
N ALA A 53 -28.14 24.12 -3.76
CA ALA A 53 -27.29 24.22 -4.93
C ALA A 53 -26.16 25.26 -4.77
N VAL A 54 -26.40 26.32 -3.99
CA VAL A 54 -25.41 27.41 -3.77
C VAL A 54 -24.12 26.90 -3.10
N PRO A 55 -24.16 26.10 -2.02
CA PRO A 55 -22.96 25.57 -1.39
C PRO A 55 -22.38 24.31 -2.09
N ALA A 56 -23.03 23.74 -3.10
CA ALA A 56 -22.60 22.51 -3.78
C ALA A 56 -21.15 22.56 -4.29
N PRO A 57 -20.66 23.64 -4.95
CA PRO A 57 -19.26 23.69 -5.41
C PRO A 57 -18.27 23.67 -4.24
N TYR A 58 -18.59 24.25 -3.10
CA TYR A 58 -17.69 24.23 -1.94
C TYR A 58 -17.58 22.84 -1.34
N PHE A 59 -18.66 22.06 -1.25
CA PHE A 59 -18.62 20.65 -0.84
C PHE A 59 -17.82 19.81 -1.83
N ALA A 60 -18.00 20.02 -3.12
CA ALA A 60 -17.25 19.31 -4.15
C ALA A 60 -15.75 19.60 -4.06
N ILE A 61 -15.37 20.87 -3.91
CA ILE A 61 -13.97 21.29 -3.73
C ILE A 61 -13.38 20.67 -2.45
N PHE A 62 -14.11 20.66 -1.34
CA PHE A 62 -13.65 20.07 -0.08
C PHE A 62 -13.35 18.57 -0.24
N ILE A 63 -14.21 17.81 -0.91
CA ILE A 63 -13.99 16.39 -1.21
C ILE A 63 -12.80 16.24 -2.17
N LEU A 64 -12.67 17.09 -3.17
CA LEU A 64 -11.57 17.05 -4.14
C LEU A 64 -10.21 17.28 -3.47
N LEU A 65 -10.13 18.12 -2.44
CA LEU A 65 -8.89 18.37 -1.69
C LEU A 65 -8.36 17.11 -0.96
N ILE A 66 -9.18 16.08 -0.75
CA ILE A 66 -8.74 14.80 -0.18
C ILE A 66 -7.88 14.01 -1.18
N ALA A 67 -8.13 14.15 -2.50
CA ALA A 67 -7.46 13.38 -3.53
C ALA A 67 -5.92 13.47 -3.51
N PRO A 68 -5.29 14.65 -3.44
CA PRO A 68 -3.82 14.74 -3.36
C PRO A 68 -3.26 14.07 -2.11
N PHE A 69 -3.92 14.21 -0.95
CA PHE A 69 -3.47 13.55 0.28
C PHE A 69 -3.51 12.03 0.17
N SER A 70 -4.59 11.46 -0.36
CA SER A 70 -4.70 10.02 -0.62
C SER A 70 -3.62 9.54 -1.60
N PHE A 71 -3.37 10.29 -2.67
CA PHE A 71 -2.33 9.98 -3.65
C PHE A 71 -0.91 9.96 -3.05
N PHE A 72 -0.53 11.02 -2.30
CA PHE A 72 0.79 11.07 -1.67
C PHE A 72 0.95 10.02 -0.59
N ASN A 73 -0.09 9.74 0.19
CA ASN A 73 -0.07 8.69 1.21
C ASN A 73 0.12 7.30 0.59
N ALA A 74 -0.61 6.99 -0.49
CA ALA A 74 -0.44 5.74 -1.21
C ALA A 74 0.98 5.58 -1.78
N ARG A 75 1.53 6.65 -2.39
CA ARG A 75 2.92 6.65 -2.87
C ARG A 75 3.95 6.47 -1.75
N ARG A 76 3.73 7.10 -0.59
CA ARG A 76 4.59 6.94 0.58
C ARG A 76 4.63 5.47 1.04
N LYS A 77 3.45 4.83 1.18
CA LYS A 77 3.34 3.43 1.59
C LYS A 77 4.02 2.50 0.57
N ALA A 78 3.79 2.72 -0.72
CA ALA A 78 4.43 1.96 -1.79
C ALA A 78 5.96 2.11 -1.75
N LYS A 79 6.48 3.33 -1.64
CA LYS A 79 7.91 3.60 -1.53
C LYS A 79 8.53 2.98 -0.28
N GLN A 80 7.80 2.98 0.84
CA GLN A 80 8.25 2.36 2.09
C GLN A 80 8.41 0.85 1.91
N LEU A 81 7.49 0.17 1.21
CA LEU A 81 7.61 -1.25 0.91
C LEU A 81 8.79 -1.54 -0.01
N ASP A 82 8.95 -0.76 -1.09
CA ASP A 82 10.04 -0.94 -2.05
C ASP A 82 11.44 -0.66 -1.45
N ALA A 83 11.51 0.08 -0.34
CA ALA A 83 12.75 0.37 0.36
C ALA A 83 13.22 -0.77 1.30
N GLN A 84 12.38 -1.77 1.60
CA GLN A 84 12.75 -2.86 2.51
C GLN A 84 13.65 -3.86 1.79
N LYS A 85 14.88 -4.04 2.29
CA LYS A 85 15.87 -4.96 1.72
C LYS A 85 16.26 -6.10 2.66
N SER A 86 16.00 -5.94 3.95
CA SER A 86 16.36 -6.93 4.97
C SER A 86 15.35 -6.93 6.11
N ILE A 87 15.37 -8.01 6.88
CA ILE A 87 14.52 -8.11 8.07
C ILE A 87 14.89 -7.08 9.15
N GLU A 88 16.14 -6.66 9.19
CA GLU A 88 16.62 -5.64 10.14
C GLU A 88 15.96 -4.29 9.89
N THR A 89 15.79 -3.89 8.61
CA THR A 89 15.09 -2.65 8.26
C THR A 89 13.62 -2.70 8.65
N ILE A 90 12.99 -3.86 8.51
CA ILE A 90 11.59 -4.09 8.92
C ILE A 90 11.46 -4.02 10.46
N ARG A 91 12.40 -4.61 11.21
CA ARG A 91 12.42 -4.58 12.69
C ARG A 91 12.61 -3.17 13.26
N GLN A 92 13.27 -2.27 12.53
CA GLN A 92 13.51 -0.89 12.93
C GLN A 92 12.29 0.02 12.70
N LEU A 93 11.31 -0.40 11.94
CA LEU A 93 10.10 0.38 11.71
C LEU A 93 9.37 0.65 13.04
N HIS A 94 8.65 1.76 13.10
CA HIS A 94 7.64 1.96 14.13
C HIS A 94 6.47 0.99 13.87
N TRP A 95 5.80 0.51 14.94
CA TRP A 95 4.75 -0.49 14.84
C TRP A 95 3.68 -0.16 13.78
N ARG A 96 3.24 1.10 13.71
CA ARG A 96 2.28 1.57 12.71
C ARG A 96 2.80 1.46 11.27
N ASN A 97 4.06 1.78 11.06
CA ASN A 97 4.69 1.63 9.75
C ASN A 97 4.85 0.16 9.36
N PHE A 98 5.00 -0.73 10.36
CA PHE A 98 5.01 -2.17 10.15
C PHE A 98 3.63 -2.68 9.68
N GLU A 99 2.55 -2.24 10.31
CA GLU A 99 1.18 -2.56 9.87
C GLU A 99 0.89 -2.01 8.47
N GLU A 100 1.26 -0.76 8.20
CA GLU A 100 1.12 -0.15 6.87
C GLU A 100 1.92 -0.91 5.80
N LEU A 101 3.12 -1.41 6.13
CA LEU A 101 3.95 -2.23 5.26
C LEU A 101 3.27 -3.55 4.90
N VAL A 102 2.75 -4.25 5.92
CA VAL A 102 2.01 -5.51 5.74
C VAL A 102 0.74 -5.27 4.91
N ALA A 103 -0.01 -4.20 5.22
CA ALA A 103 -1.20 -3.82 4.47
C ALA A 103 -0.90 -3.59 2.99
N GLU A 104 0.20 -2.89 2.68
CA GLU A 104 0.61 -2.62 1.30
C GLU A 104 1.04 -3.88 0.57
N ALA A 105 1.75 -4.81 1.25
CA ALA A 105 2.14 -6.09 0.67
C ALA A 105 0.90 -6.90 0.24
N PHE A 106 -0.12 -6.98 1.08
CA PHE A 106 -1.38 -7.66 0.72
C PHE A 106 -2.18 -6.93 -0.36
N ARG A 107 -2.16 -5.60 -0.41
CA ARG A 107 -2.78 -4.85 -1.54
C ARG A 107 -2.15 -5.23 -2.87
N ARG A 108 -0.83 -5.36 -2.92
CA ARG A 108 -0.10 -5.78 -4.13
C ARG A 108 -0.38 -7.23 -4.52
N GLN A 109 -0.74 -8.08 -3.56
CA GLN A 109 -1.25 -9.44 -3.82
C GLN A 109 -2.71 -9.48 -4.31
N GLY A 110 -3.35 -8.32 -4.45
CA GLY A 110 -4.71 -8.19 -4.96
C GLY A 110 -5.81 -8.31 -3.90
N TYR A 111 -5.45 -8.23 -2.61
CA TYR A 111 -6.44 -8.13 -1.55
C TYR A 111 -6.97 -6.70 -1.39
N ARG A 112 -8.27 -6.57 -1.14
CA ARG A 112 -8.81 -5.34 -0.57
C ARG A 112 -8.49 -5.34 0.91
N VAL A 113 -7.73 -4.34 1.36
CA VAL A 113 -7.25 -4.23 2.74
C VAL A 113 -7.93 -3.09 3.45
N THR A 114 -8.58 -3.39 4.58
CA THR A 114 -9.08 -2.40 5.52
C THR A 114 -8.15 -2.40 6.73
N GLU A 115 -7.55 -1.25 7.04
CA GLU A 115 -6.72 -1.09 8.22
C GLU A 115 -7.64 -0.93 9.43
N GLY A 116 -7.42 -1.71 10.49
CA GLY A 116 -8.18 -1.65 11.74
C GLY A 116 -8.02 -0.29 12.41
N GLY A 117 -9.10 0.22 13.03
CA GLY A 117 -9.03 1.44 13.82
C GLY A 117 -8.33 1.16 15.16
N PHE A 118 -7.63 2.18 15.70
CA PHE A 118 -7.06 2.17 17.05
C PHE A 118 -8.17 1.97 18.09
N GLY A 119 -8.45 0.74 18.50
CA GLY A 119 -9.47 0.51 19.50
C GLY A 119 -9.70 -0.96 19.81
N ALA A 120 -10.55 -1.22 20.78
CA ALA A 120 -10.88 -2.47 21.43
C ALA A 120 -11.44 -3.60 20.52
N ASP A 121 -11.00 -3.71 19.28
CA ASP A 121 -11.55 -4.64 18.27
C ASP A 121 -10.92 -6.05 18.34
N GLY A 122 -10.52 -6.48 19.56
CA GLY A 122 -10.03 -7.85 19.79
C GLY A 122 -8.67 -8.16 19.14
N GLY A 123 -7.85 -7.14 18.83
CA GLY A 123 -6.50 -7.33 18.29
C GLY A 123 -6.44 -7.55 16.78
N ILE A 124 -7.46 -7.17 16.03
CA ILE A 124 -7.42 -7.21 14.55
C ILE A 124 -6.77 -5.92 14.04
N ASP A 125 -5.60 -6.05 13.39
CA ASP A 125 -4.90 -4.90 12.81
C ASP A 125 -5.34 -4.65 11.36
N LEU A 126 -5.55 -5.73 10.58
CA LEU A 126 -6.01 -5.62 9.20
C LEU A 126 -7.15 -6.62 8.91
N GLU A 127 -8.06 -6.21 8.05
CA GLU A 127 -9.05 -7.09 7.42
C GLU A 127 -8.76 -7.15 5.91
N LEU A 128 -8.60 -8.37 5.39
CA LEU A 128 -8.34 -8.63 3.98
C LEU A 128 -9.57 -9.27 3.34
N ARG A 129 -9.90 -8.87 2.12
CA ARG A 129 -10.95 -9.48 1.29
C ARG A 129 -10.46 -9.73 -0.12
N LYS A 130 -10.71 -10.96 -0.61
CA LYS A 130 -10.45 -11.33 -1.99
C LYS A 130 -11.57 -12.27 -2.46
N GLY A 131 -12.42 -11.79 -3.38
CA GLY A 131 -13.69 -12.43 -3.65
C GLY A 131 -14.56 -12.45 -2.39
N ASP A 132 -15.08 -13.63 -2.04
CA ASP A 132 -15.89 -13.85 -0.85
C ASP A 132 -15.07 -14.21 0.40
N GLU A 133 -13.77 -14.44 0.23
CA GLU A 133 -12.89 -14.79 1.34
C GLU A 133 -12.58 -13.57 2.20
N ARG A 134 -12.90 -13.68 3.48
CA ARG A 134 -12.54 -12.71 4.52
C ARG A 134 -11.46 -13.28 5.42
N VAL A 135 -10.35 -12.55 5.54
CA VAL A 135 -9.18 -12.93 6.35
C VAL A 135 -8.89 -11.82 7.34
N ILE A 136 -8.65 -12.17 8.59
CA ILE A 136 -8.22 -11.23 9.62
C ILE A 136 -6.73 -11.38 9.87
N VAL A 137 -6.04 -10.26 10.10
CA VAL A 137 -4.58 -10.23 10.29
C VAL A 137 -4.25 -9.53 11.59
N GLN A 138 -3.36 -10.15 12.34
CA GLN A 138 -2.71 -9.56 13.51
C GLN A 138 -1.22 -9.39 13.24
N CYS A 139 -0.72 -8.19 13.45
CA CYS A 139 0.68 -7.84 13.32
C CYS A 139 1.36 -7.77 14.69
N LYS A 140 2.49 -8.44 14.87
CA LYS A 140 3.29 -8.38 16.09
C LYS A 140 4.73 -8.01 15.77
N GLN A 141 5.06 -6.74 15.97
CA GLN A 141 6.42 -6.27 15.81
C GLN A 141 7.24 -6.58 17.07
N TRP A 142 7.92 -7.72 17.10
CA TRP A 142 8.78 -8.10 18.23
C TRP A 142 10.25 -8.02 17.82
N LYS A 143 10.98 -7.11 18.44
CA LYS A 143 12.39 -6.86 18.09
C LYS A 143 13.34 -7.94 18.59
N ALA A 144 13.00 -8.64 19.67
CA ALA A 144 13.91 -9.56 20.35
C ALA A 144 13.25 -10.85 20.90
N GLN A 145 11.94 -11.01 20.88
CA GLN A 145 11.24 -12.14 21.48
C GLN A 145 10.50 -12.97 20.45
N LYS A 146 10.33 -14.25 20.76
CA LYS A 146 9.48 -15.16 19.97
C LYS A 146 8.01 -14.92 20.33
N VAL A 147 7.13 -14.95 19.33
CA VAL A 147 5.68 -14.90 19.54
C VAL A 147 5.22 -16.24 20.08
N GLY A 148 4.66 -16.22 21.28
CA GLY A 148 4.19 -17.41 21.99
C GLY A 148 2.79 -17.84 21.56
N VAL A 149 2.41 -19.06 22.00
CA VAL A 149 1.12 -19.67 21.71
C VAL A 149 -0.07 -18.87 22.24
N SER A 150 0.10 -18.02 23.27
CA SER A 150 -0.97 -17.19 23.85
C SER A 150 -1.58 -16.25 22.79
N VAL A 151 -0.75 -15.59 21.99
CA VAL A 151 -1.19 -14.72 20.89
C VAL A 151 -1.99 -15.50 19.86
N VAL A 152 -1.52 -16.69 19.49
CA VAL A 152 -2.18 -17.54 18.48
C VAL A 152 -3.54 -18.05 19.00
N ARG A 153 -3.62 -18.39 20.29
CA ARG A 153 -4.89 -18.79 20.93
C ARG A 153 -5.89 -17.64 21.01
N GLU A 154 -5.42 -16.43 21.34
CA GLU A 154 -6.23 -15.21 21.32
C GLU A 154 -6.84 -14.98 19.95
N MET A 155 -6.03 -15.05 18.91
CA MET A 155 -6.47 -14.88 17.52
C MET A 155 -7.39 -16.00 17.04
N PHE A 156 -7.23 -17.23 17.53
CA PHE A 156 -8.17 -18.30 17.27
C PHE A 156 -9.54 -18.02 17.92
N GLY A 157 -9.55 -17.46 19.13
CA GLY A 157 -10.80 -16.98 19.77
C GLY A 157 -11.49 -15.89 18.96
N VAL A 158 -10.72 -14.92 18.44
CA VAL A 158 -11.26 -13.86 17.56
C VAL A 158 -11.80 -14.45 16.25
N LEU A 159 -11.11 -15.42 15.66
CA LEU A 159 -11.55 -16.11 14.45
C LEU A 159 -12.88 -16.82 14.64
N THR A 160 -13.03 -17.57 15.75
CA THR A 160 -14.27 -18.30 16.06
C THR A 160 -15.45 -17.37 16.35
N ALA A 161 -15.19 -16.16 16.86
CA ALA A 161 -16.20 -15.13 17.10
C ALA A 161 -16.51 -14.26 15.86
N SER A 162 -15.71 -14.39 14.80
CA SER A 162 -15.83 -13.62 13.57
C SER A 162 -16.30 -14.51 12.42
N ASN A 163 -16.92 -13.91 11.39
CA ASN A 163 -17.24 -14.62 10.15
C ASN A 163 -16.07 -14.54 9.15
N ALA A 164 -14.85 -14.89 9.61
CA ALA A 164 -13.65 -14.93 8.76
C ALA A 164 -13.29 -16.37 8.41
N ALA A 165 -12.75 -16.60 7.22
CA ALA A 165 -12.33 -17.92 6.76
C ALA A 165 -11.04 -18.39 7.46
N LYS A 166 -10.13 -17.46 7.73
CA LYS A 166 -8.85 -17.75 8.42
C LYS A 166 -8.30 -16.50 9.10
N VAL A 167 -7.34 -16.73 9.98
CA VAL A 167 -6.53 -15.67 10.61
C VAL A 167 -5.07 -15.81 10.18
N VAL A 168 -4.42 -14.69 9.94
CA VAL A 168 -2.99 -14.60 9.69
C VAL A 168 -2.34 -13.85 10.85
N VAL A 169 -1.35 -14.47 11.48
CA VAL A 169 -0.53 -13.80 12.51
C VAL A 169 0.86 -13.57 11.91
N ILE A 170 1.27 -12.32 11.85
CA ILE A 170 2.53 -11.91 11.23
C ILE A 170 3.45 -11.33 12.31
N CYS A 171 4.71 -11.75 12.31
CA CYS A 171 5.69 -11.16 13.21
C CYS A 171 7.01 -10.82 12.48
N SER A 172 7.73 -9.84 12.99
CA SER A 172 9.07 -9.50 12.51
C SER A 172 10.17 -10.39 13.13
N GLY A 173 9.79 -11.31 14.04
CA GLY A 173 10.65 -12.26 14.73
C GLY A 173 10.40 -13.70 14.28
N LYS A 174 10.29 -14.59 15.27
CA LYS A 174 9.96 -16.00 15.08
C LYS A 174 8.82 -16.42 16.01
N PHE A 175 8.13 -17.49 15.68
CA PHE A 175 7.17 -18.17 16.56
C PHE A 175 7.86 -19.19 17.45
N THR A 176 7.26 -19.49 18.62
CA THR A 176 7.65 -20.63 19.43
C THR A 176 7.11 -21.91 18.80
N GLN A 177 7.76 -23.06 19.09
CA GLN A 177 7.29 -24.36 18.60
C GLN A 177 5.84 -24.62 19.02
N GLN A 178 5.48 -24.32 20.26
CA GLN A 178 4.11 -24.44 20.77
C GLN A 178 3.09 -23.62 19.99
N ALA A 179 3.48 -22.43 19.47
CA ALA A 179 2.62 -21.62 18.63
C ALA A 179 2.39 -22.27 17.25
N ILE A 180 3.45 -22.84 16.67
CA ILE A 180 3.41 -23.56 15.39
C ILE A 180 2.54 -24.82 15.52
N ASP A 181 2.78 -25.62 16.56
CA ASP A 181 2.02 -26.86 16.82
C ASP A 181 0.54 -26.57 17.02
N PHE A 182 0.21 -25.49 17.73
CA PHE A 182 -1.19 -25.09 17.95
C PHE A 182 -1.88 -24.64 16.67
N ALA A 183 -1.18 -24.00 15.74
CA ALA A 183 -1.74 -23.50 14.49
C ALA A 183 -1.92 -24.59 13.42
N SER A 184 -1.18 -25.71 13.51
CA SER A 184 -1.01 -26.68 12.45
C SER A 184 -2.28 -27.33 11.93
N ASP A 185 -3.30 -27.51 12.79
CA ASP A 185 -4.58 -28.16 12.51
C ASP A 185 -5.76 -27.16 12.43
N LYS A 186 -5.46 -25.86 12.37
CA LYS A 186 -6.46 -24.77 12.44
C LYS A 186 -6.34 -23.82 11.24
N PRO A 187 -7.39 -23.08 10.90
CA PRO A 187 -7.32 -22.08 9.83
C PRO A 187 -6.53 -20.83 10.29
N ILE A 188 -5.30 -21.07 10.73
CA ILE A 188 -4.35 -20.05 11.21
C ILE A 188 -3.08 -20.15 10.36
N VAL A 189 -2.69 -19.04 9.76
CA VAL A 189 -1.44 -18.89 9.03
C VAL A 189 -0.48 -18.09 9.88
N LEU A 190 0.70 -18.62 10.14
CA LEU A 190 1.78 -17.91 10.83
C LEU A 190 2.79 -17.47 9.78
N ILE A 191 3.15 -16.19 9.78
CA ILE A 191 4.17 -15.62 8.90
C ILE A 191 5.27 -15.03 9.79
N ASP A 192 6.42 -15.66 9.81
CA ASP A 192 7.57 -15.16 10.55
C ASP A 192 8.34 -14.08 9.77
N GLY A 193 9.42 -13.53 10.39
CA GLY A 193 10.17 -12.45 9.77
C GLY A 193 10.85 -12.85 8.46
N GLY A 194 11.24 -14.09 8.27
CA GLY A 194 11.84 -14.58 7.03
C GLY A 194 10.79 -14.70 5.92
N GLU A 195 9.66 -15.31 6.25
CA GLU A 195 8.52 -15.46 5.33
C GLU A 195 7.92 -14.09 4.95
N LEU A 196 7.85 -13.16 5.92
CA LEU A 196 7.42 -11.79 5.65
C LEU A 196 8.36 -11.07 4.68
N LEU A 197 9.67 -11.22 4.84
CA LEU A 197 10.65 -10.63 3.92
C LEU A 197 10.49 -11.22 2.50
N SER A 198 10.29 -12.53 2.38
CA SER A 198 10.03 -13.18 1.09
C SER A 198 8.74 -12.65 0.46
N LEU A 199 7.65 -12.57 1.23
CA LEU A 199 6.37 -12.01 0.78
C LEU A 199 6.51 -10.57 0.28
N ILE A 200 7.33 -9.74 0.96
CA ILE A 200 7.60 -8.37 0.54
C ILE A 200 8.39 -8.34 -0.76
N HIS A 201 9.44 -9.17 -0.89
CA HIS A 201 10.25 -9.24 -2.11
C HIS A 201 9.43 -9.69 -3.32
N ASP A 202 8.53 -10.66 -3.15
CA ASP A 202 7.66 -11.17 -4.22
C ASP A 202 6.71 -10.10 -4.79
N VAL A 203 6.36 -9.09 -3.99
CA VAL A 203 5.45 -8.02 -4.39
C VAL A 203 6.13 -6.66 -4.60
N GLN A 204 7.43 -6.56 -4.34
CA GLN A 204 8.17 -5.34 -4.66
C GLN A 204 8.11 -5.11 -6.17
N ALA A 205 7.91 -3.85 -6.57
CA ALA A 205 8.12 -3.49 -7.96
C ALA A 205 9.57 -3.87 -8.29
N GLU A 206 9.75 -4.62 -9.38
CA GLU A 206 11.12 -4.79 -9.93
C GLU A 206 11.78 -3.42 -9.93
N PRO A 207 13.02 -3.29 -9.37
CA PRO A 207 13.70 -2.03 -9.48
C PRO A 207 13.62 -1.67 -10.96
N LYS A 208 12.95 -0.56 -11.30
CA LYS A 208 13.14 0.03 -12.61
C LYS A 208 14.65 0.07 -12.72
N VAL A 209 15.21 -0.79 -13.57
CA VAL A 209 16.57 -0.60 -14.03
C VAL A 209 16.53 0.83 -14.52
N GLU A 210 17.04 1.76 -13.69
CA GLU A 210 17.28 3.10 -14.18
C GLU A 210 18.09 2.82 -15.45
N GLU A 211 17.45 3.05 -16.58
CA GLU A 211 18.20 3.09 -17.84
C GLU A 211 19.40 3.91 -17.49
N ILE A 212 20.58 3.26 -17.47
CA ILE A 212 21.84 3.91 -17.15
C ILE A 212 21.76 5.19 -17.94
N LYS A 213 21.54 6.32 -17.25
CA LYS A 213 21.51 7.62 -17.90
C LYS A 213 22.77 7.62 -18.72
N LYS A 214 22.62 7.57 -20.04
CA LYS A 214 23.74 7.60 -20.95
C LYS A 214 24.61 8.73 -20.47
N THR A 215 25.68 8.41 -19.75
CA THR A 215 26.52 9.42 -19.13
C THR A 215 27.10 10.18 -20.27
N ALA A 216 26.88 11.47 -20.33
CA ALA A 216 27.42 12.31 -21.37
C ALA A 216 28.95 12.25 -21.30
N CYS A 217 29.62 12.06 -22.42
CA CYS A 217 31.04 12.03 -22.48
C CYS A 217 31.64 13.33 -21.91
N PRO A 218 32.51 13.29 -20.90
CA PRO A 218 33.05 14.49 -20.24
C PRO A 218 33.93 15.32 -21.18
N ARG A 219 34.32 14.75 -22.31
CA ARG A 219 35.22 15.42 -23.28
C ARG A 219 34.47 16.19 -24.38
N CYS A 220 33.30 15.72 -24.81
CA CYS A 220 32.60 16.32 -25.95
C CYS A 220 31.06 16.42 -25.75
N GLY A 221 30.51 15.99 -24.62
CA GLY A 221 29.09 16.04 -24.31
C GLY A 221 28.21 15.00 -25.04
N SER A 222 28.79 14.19 -25.96
CA SER A 222 28.03 13.12 -26.65
C SER A 222 27.79 11.92 -25.72
N ASP A 223 26.79 11.10 -26.02
CA ASP A 223 26.47 9.91 -25.23
C ASP A 223 27.65 8.92 -25.17
N LEU A 224 27.82 8.26 -24.03
CA LEU A 224 28.67 7.09 -23.90
C LEU A 224 27.85 5.84 -24.27
N VAL A 225 28.47 4.97 -25.10
CA VAL A 225 27.86 3.71 -25.55
C VAL A 225 28.74 2.54 -25.15
N GLU A 226 28.12 1.45 -24.78
CA GLU A 226 28.84 0.22 -24.44
C GLU A 226 29.46 -0.40 -25.69
N ARG A 227 30.74 -0.74 -25.62
CA ARG A 227 31.52 -1.36 -26.70
C ARG A 227 32.31 -2.53 -26.14
N GLN A 228 32.59 -3.50 -27.01
CA GLN A 228 33.43 -4.64 -26.67
C GLN A 228 34.81 -4.50 -27.31
N ALA A 229 35.87 -4.70 -26.54
CA ALA A 229 37.22 -4.68 -27.01
C ALA A 229 37.48 -5.88 -27.93
N LYS A 230 37.84 -5.60 -29.20
CA LYS A 230 38.07 -6.65 -30.20
C LYS A 230 39.53 -7.10 -30.30
N ARG A 231 40.48 -6.37 -29.73
CA ARG A 231 41.94 -6.66 -29.83
C ARG A 231 42.65 -6.20 -28.55
N GLY A 232 43.81 -6.81 -28.26
CA GLY A 232 44.70 -6.44 -27.15
C GLY A 232 44.46 -7.29 -25.91
N ALA A 233 45.13 -6.95 -24.80
CA ALA A 233 45.08 -7.70 -23.51
C ALA A 233 43.71 -7.74 -22.86
N HIS A 234 42.79 -6.87 -23.27
CA HIS A 234 41.41 -6.77 -22.75
C HIS A 234 40.37 -7.20 -23.79
N ALA A 235 40.76 -7.97 -24.82
CA ALA A 235 39.82 -8.46 -25.83
C ALA A 235 38.69 -9.28 -25.16
N GLY A 236 37.43 -8.98 -25.50
CA GLY A 236 36.25 -9.59 -24.90
C GLY A 236 35.61 -8.77 -23.79
N ASN A 237 36.34 -7.84 -23.15
CA ASN A 237 35.79 -6.98 -22.11
C ASN A 237 34.93 -5.87 -22.71
N THR A 238 33.85 -5.51 -21.98
CA THR A 238 33.01 -4.36 -22.32
C THR A 238 33.54 -3.10 -21.64
N PHE A 239 33.42 -1.97 -22.33
CA PHE A 239 33.82 -0.65 -21.88
C PHE A 239 32.83 0.41 -22.41
N LEU A 240 32.74 1.56 -21.76
CA LEU A 240 31.98 2.69 -22.27
C LEU A 240 32.86 3.54 -23.17
N GLY A 241 32.44 3.70 -24.42
CA GLY A 241 33.13 4.53 -25.40
C GLY A 241 32.26 5.65 -25.92
N CYS A 242 32.85 6.80 -26.22
CA CYS A 242 32.13 7.92 -26.78
C CYS A 242 31.47 7.57 -28.12
N SER A 243 30.18 7.94 -28.28
CA SER A 243 29.44 7.73 -29.53
C SER A 243 29.99 8.52 -30.69
N ALA A 244 30.66 9.64 -30.43
CA ALA A 244 31.30 10.50 -31.44
C ALA A 244 32.64 9.96 -31.95
N PHE A 245 33.05 8.73 -31.62
CA PHE A 245 34.25 8.11 -32.23
C PHE A 245 34.12 8.05 -33.77
N PRO A 246 35.17 8.38 -34.54
CA PRO A 246 36.56 8.61 -34.14
C PRO A 246 36.91 10.06 -33.76
N LYS A 247 35.97 11.01 -33.82
CA LYS A 247 36.20 12.42 -33.46
C LYS A 247 36.53 12.62 -31.97
N CYS A 248 35.90 11.85 -31.10
CA CYS A 248 36.23 11.79 -29.69
C CYS A 248 36.60 10.34 -29.31
N ARG A 249 37.79 10.17 -28.68
CA ARG A 249 38.33 8.86 -28.29
C ARG A 249 38.23 8.58 -26.79
N TYR A 250 37.28 9.22 -26.11
CA TYR A 250 37.08 8.99 -24.68
C TYR A 250 36.52 7.57 -24.44
N THR A 251 37.10 6.87 -23.45
CA THR A 251 36.69 5.54 -22.97
C THR A 251 36.78 5.52 -21.47
N GLU A 252 35.85 4.80 -20.81
CA GLU A 252 35.77 4.56 -19.37
C GLU A 252 35.64 3.07 -19.10
#